data_850da1c80be1e9b3c1ae068f2ad87f59
#
_entry.id   850da1c80be1e9b3c1ae068f2ad87f59
#
_cell.length_a   1.000
_cell.length_b   1.000
_cell.length_c   1.000
_cell.angle_alpha   90.00
_cell.angle_beta   90.00
_cell.angle_gamma   90.00
#
_symmetry.space_group_name_H-M   'P 1'
#
loop_
_entity.id
_entity.type
_entity.pdbx_description
1 polymer ?
#
loop_
_entity_poly.entity_id
_entity_poly.type
_entity_poly.pdbx_seq_one_letter_code
_entity_poly.pdbx_strand_id
1 'polypeptide(L)'
;MEFLYPNFLFIIPLFLVLIIIKNFFFNKSTSIQVSNFNSLKNFFGYQGKVKVFLINFLFIIALVSIIIGLARPRISSVDKDITVEVIDIVLVLDTSSSMLADDFKPNRLEAVKDAAKEFIENRNGDRIGLLVFGKDTFIQCPLTIDYSVLNNLLSEVTVMEPKYDGTAIGVAIANGVNRLRKSDSESKVIILLSDGSNNVGSIDPISAAKIAKEYNIKVYTIGAGTNQSITQIPGRGFVRNEIDEETLKGIAEVTNAKYFRATDKESLTGIYSEIDNLEKSEITVSYFSSYQEIYIWFLSLGFFLLIIHEILRSYYFRRVIWSLNI
;
A
#
# COMPACT_ATOMS: atom_id res chain seq x y z
N MET A 1 3.48 -12.00 20.54
CA MET A 1 4.75 -12.76 20.44
C MET A 1 4.42 -14.12 19.85
N GLU A 2 4.98 -14.45 18.70
CA GLU A 2 4.73 -15.70 17.98
C GLU A 2 6.02 -16.48 17.83
N PHE A 3 5.92 -17.80 17.70
CA PHE A 3 7.08 -18.66 17.45
C PHE A 3 7.04 -19.14 16.00
N LEU A 4 8.14 -19.01 15.28
CA LEU A 4 8.23 -19.50 13.90
C LEU A 4 8.21 -21.04 13.86
N TYR A 5 8.88 -21.68 14.84
CA TYR A 5 8.96 -23.13 14.98
C TYR A 5 8.52 -23.61 16.37
N PRO A 6 7.21 -23.58 16.70
CA PRO A 6 6.73 -23.94 18.03
C PRO A 6 7.04 -25.39 18.42
N ASN A 7 7.27 -26.26 17.44
CA ASN A 7 7.60 -27.68 17.68
C ASN A 7 8.86 -27.87 18.51
N PHE A 8 9.82 -26.95 18.48
CA PHE A 8 11.01 -27.04 19.31
C PHE A 8 10.71 -26.92 20.80
N LEU A 9 9.62 -26.29 21.19
CA LEU A 9 9.23 -26.17 22.60
C LEU A 9 8.88 -27.54 23.23
N PHE A 10 8.45 -28.52 22.45
CA PHE A 10 8.19 -29.88 22.94
C PHE A 10 9.48 -30.61 23.40
N ILE A 11 10.65 -30.12 23.02
CA ILE A 11 11.94 -30.66 23.50
C ILE A 11 12.12 -30.34 25.00
N ILE A 12 11.56 -29.24 25.51
CA ILE A 12 11.71 -28.87 26.95
C ILE A 12 11.14 -29.92 27.88
N PRO A 13 9.86 -30.33 27.78
CA PRO A 13 9.31 -31.36 28.64
C PRO A 13 10.02 -32.72 28.43
N LEU A 14 10.37 -33.08 27.22
CA LEU A 14 11.11 -34.31 26.94
C LEU A 14 12.47 -34.30 27.65
N PHE A 15 13.19 -33.18 27.63
CA PHE A 15 14.47 -33.04 28.31
C PHE A 15 14.35 -33.09 29.82
N LEU A 16 13.31 -32.49 30.42
CA LEU A 16 13.02 -32.56 31.86
C LEU A 16 12.73 -33.99 32.29
N VAL A 17 11.94 -34.72 31.50
CA VAL A 17 11.64 -36.14 31.76
C VAL A 17 12.94 -36.99 31.73
N LEU A 18 13.82 -36.75 30.76
CA LEU A 18 15.11 -37.46 30.69
C LEU A 18 16.01 -37.18 31.92
N ILE A 19 16.01 -35.96 32.45
CA ILE A 19 16.74 -35.61 33.68
C ILE A 19 16.14 -36.36 34.90
N ILE A 20 14.83 -36.43 34.99
CA ILE A 20 14.15 -37.14 36.07
C ILE A 20 14.48 -38.64 35.99
N ILE A 21 14.37 -39.27 34.82
CA ILE A 21 14.72 -40.65 34.59
C ILE A 21 16.18 -40.94 34.96
N LYS A 22 17.10 -40.06 34.51
CA LYS A 22 18.52 -40.18 34.88
C LYS A 22 18.71 -40.15 36.37
N ASN A 23 18.08 -39.23 37.09
CA ASN A 23 18.19 -39.14 38.56
C ASN A 23 17.60 -40.35 39.29
N PHE A 24 16.51 -40.93 38.74
CA PHE A 24 15.83 -42.05 39.40
C PHE A 24 16.49 -43.40 39.14
N PHE A 25 16.95 -43.65 37.88
CA PHE A 25 17.46 -44.96 37.48
C PHE A 25 19.00 -45.07 37.52
N PHE A 26 19.72 -43.96 37.38
CA PHE A 26 21.18 -44.00 37.22
C PHE A 26 21.99 -43.45 38.40
N ASN A 27 21.33 -43.12 39.54
CA ASN A 27 22.03 -42.75 40.77
C ASN A 27 22.61 -44.01 41.46
N LYS A 28 23.60 -44.64 40.79
CA LYS A 28 24.47 -45.61 41.47
C LYS A 28 25.45 -44.82 42.34
N SER A 29 25.31 -44.96 43.68
CA SER A 29 26.30 -44.43 44.63
C SER A 29 27.60 -45.15 44.45
N THR A 30 28.58 -44.52 43.76
CA THR A 30 29.97 -44.94 43.78
C THR A 30 30.54 -44.55 45.14
N SER A 31 30.87 -45.53 45.98
CA SER A 31 31.59 -45.31 47.24
C SER A 31 33.09 -45.21 46.94
N ILE A 32 33.66 -44.05 47.27
CA ILE A 32 35.11 -43.84 47.24
C ILE A 32 35.60 -43.90 48.68
N GLN A 33 36.50 -44.83 49.01
CA GLN A 33 37.18 -44.84 50.31
C GLN A 33 38.22 -43.73 50.35
N VAL A 34 38.02 -42.80 51.28
CA VAL A 34 38.89 -41.63 51.42
C VAL A 34 39.47 -41.59 52.84
N SER A 35 40.79 -41.43 52.94
CA SER A 35 41.49 -41.48 54.23
C SER A 35 41.23 -40.29 55.16
N ASN A 36 40.78 -39.12 54.60
CA ASN A 36 40.56 -37.92 55.39
C ASN A 36 39.13 -37.34 55.15
N PHE A 37 38.16 -37.78 55.98
CA PHE A 37 36.79 -37.38 55.87
C PHE A 37 36.54 -35.90 56.25
N ASN A 38 37.37 -35.32 57.16
CA ASN A 38 37.17 -33.96 57.64
C ASN A 38 37.41 -32.91 56.51
N SER A 39 38.36 -33.15 55.66
CA SER A 39 38.61 -32.27 54.51
C SER A 39 37.49 -32.27 53.48
N LEU A 40 36.75 -33.36 53.35
CA LEU A 40 35.62 -33.54 52.43
C LEU A 40 34.27 -33.06 52.99
N LYS A 41 34.15 -32.97 54.33
CA LYS A 41 32.91 -32.58 54.99
C LYS A 41 32.36 -31.22 54.50
N ASN A 42 33.24 -30.26 54.22
CA ASN A 42 32.90 -28.94 53.69
C ASN A 42 32.37 -28.99 52.23
N PHE A 43 32.77 -29.97 51.42
CA PHE A 43 32.34 -30.19 50.08
C PHE A 43 31.07 -31.02 49.96
N PHE A 44 30.90 -32.02 50.82
CA PHE A 44 29.74 -32.93 50.84
C PHE A 44 28.65 -32.51 51.83
N GLY A 45 28.90 -31.47 52.63
CA GLY A 45 27.91 -30.90 53.55
C GLY A 45 26.80 -30.13 52.80
N TYR A 46 25.85 -29.57 53.55
CA TYR A 46 24.71 -28.84 53.01
C TYR A 46 25.11 -27.77 51.99
N GLN A 47 26.19 -26.99 52.25
CA GLN A 47 26.68 -25.98 51.34
C GLN A 47 27.20 -26.57 50.02
N GLY A 48 27.81 -27.74 50.03
CA GLY A 48 28.25 -28.41 48.81
C GLY A 48 27.08 -28.89 47.95
N LYS A 49 26.03 -29.45 48.58
CA LYS A 49 24.83 -29.83 47.85
C LYS A 49 24.14 -28.67 47.20
N VAL A 50 24.05 -27.52 47.89
CA VAL A 50 23.48 -26.29 47.33
C VAL A 50 24.28 -25.77 46.14
N LYS A 51 25.62 -25.78 46.20
CA LYS A 51 26.48 -25.35 45.09
C LYS A 51 26.31 -26.24 43.87
N VAL A 52 26.30 -27.56 44.04
CA VAL A 52 26.08 -28.50 42.92
C VAL A 52 24.68 -28.31 42.34
N PHE A 53 23.68 -28.11 43.17
CA PHE A 53 22.31 -27.83 42.73
C PHE A 53 22.27 -26.53 41.86
N LEU A 54 22.89 -25.44 42.34
CA LEU A 54 22.93 -24.16 41.60
C LEU A 54 23.63 -24.30 40.26
N ILE A 55 24.77 -25.05 40.20
CA ILE A 55 25.49 -25.29 38.94
C ILE A 55 24.62 -26.05 37.94
N ASN A 56 23.94 -27.13 38.41
CA ASN A 56 23.07 -27.91 37.54
C ASN A 56 21.81 -27.11 37.12
N PHE A 57 21.27 -26.29 38.00
CA PHE A 57 20.15 -25.40 37.70
C PHE A 57 20.49 -24.38 36.64
N LEU A 58 21.69 -23.78 36.72
CA LEU A 58 22.23 -22.88 35.71
C LEU A 58 22.30 -23.55 34.33
N PHE A 59 22.75 -24.80 34.28
CA PHE A 59 22.81 -25.58 33.04
C PHE A 59 21.42 -25.81 32.44
N ILE A 60 20.42 -26.13 33.26
CA ILE A 60 19.05 -26.30 32.78
C ILE A 60 18.50 -25.01 32.20
N ILE A 61 18.70 -23.86 32.86
CA ILE A 61 18.25 -22.56 32.36
C ILE A 61 18.93 -22.24 31.03
N ALA A 62 20.23 -22.50 30.91
CA ALA A 62 20.97 -22.27 29.67
C ALA A 62 20.38 -23.08 28.51
N LEU A 63 20.08 -24.36 28.72
CA LEU A 63 19.48 -25.21 27.68
C LEU A 63 18.06 -24.77 27.32
N VAL A 64 17.24 -24.44 28.30
CA VAL A 64 15.88 -23.92 28.06
C VAL A 64 15.95 -22.63 27.23
N SER A 65 16.87 -21.72 27.57
CA SER A 65 17.06 -20.48 26.81
C SER A 65 17.44 -20.75 25.34
N ILE A 66 18.34 -21.72 25.12
CA ILE A 66 18.73 -22.12 23.75
C ILE A 66 17.53 -22.72 22.98
N ILE A 67 16.75 -23.60 23.64
CA ILE A 67 15.58 -24.20 22.99
C ILE A 67 14.54 -23.13 22.61
N ILE A 68 14.30 -22.14 23.49
CA ILE A 68 13.44 -21.00 23.20
C ILE A 68 14.00 -20.21 22.00
N GLY A 69 15.31 -19.97 21.97
CA GLY A 69 15.97 -19.31 20.83
C GLY A 69 15.79 -20.07 19.52
N LEU A 70 15.92 -21.41 19.54
CA LEU A 70 15.69 -22.26 18.37
C LEU A 70 14.24 -22.25 17.88
N ALA A 71 13.27 -22.04 18.77
CA ALA A 71 11.85 -21.85 18.41
C ALA A 71 11.60 -20.54 17.67
N ARG A 72 12.63 -19.66 17.54
CA ARG A 72 12.59 -18.36 16.85
C ARG A 72 11.41 -17.50 17.27
N PRO A 73 11.40 -16.99 18.52
CA PRO A 73 10.40 -16.03 18.94
C PRO A 73 10.50 -14.75 18.15
N ARG A 74 9.36 -14.26 17.66
CA ARG A 74 9.24 -13.03 16.89
C ARG A 74 8.12 -12.15 17.43
N ILE A 75 8.32 -10.86 17.32
CA ILE A 75 7.28 -9.87 17.59
C ILE A 75 6.75 -9.42 16.23
N SER A 76 5.46 -9.59 16.02
CA SER A 76 4.77 -8.99 14.90
C SER A 76 4.66 -7.50 15.20
N SER A 77 5.44 -6.67 14.55
CA SER A 77 5.13 -5.28 14.37
C SER A 77 4.21 -5.22 13.15
N VAL A 78 2.92 -5.06 13.38
CA VAL A 78 2.01 -4.65 12.32
C VAL A 78 2.31 -3.17 12.10
N ASP A 79 3.40 -2.87 11.42
CA ASP A 79 3.51 -1.62 10.73
C ASP A 79 2.47 -1.70 9.63
N LYS A 80 1.36 -1.05 9.87
CA LYS A 80 0.40 -0.75 8.83
C LYS A 80 1.06 0.27 7.92
N ASP A 81 2.00 -0.16 7.10
CA ASP A 81 2.23 0.53 5.86
C ASP A 81 0.96 0.29 5.04
N ILE A 82 -0.03 1.12 5.33
CA ILE A 82 -1.15 1.30 4.42
C ILE A 82 -0.51 1.95 3.21
N THR A 83 -0.02 1.16 2.28
CA THR A 83 0.22 1.63 0.93
C THR A 83 -1.17 1.93 0.39
N VAL A 84 -1.62 3.16 0.62
CA VAL A 84 -2.75 3.71 -0.10
C VAL A 84 -2.26 3.84 -1.53
N GLU A 85 -2.69 2.94 -2.39
CA GLU A 85 -2.39 3.06 -3.81
C GLU A 85 -3.02 4.36 -4.28
N VAL A 86 -2.17 5.30 -4.63
CA VAL A 86 -2.55 6.62 -5.12
C VAL A 86 -2.95 6.47 -6.58
N ILE A 87 -4.13 6.96 -6.92
CA ILE A 87 -4.61 7.03 -8.32
C ILE A 87 -4.12 8.35 -8.93
N ASP A 88 -3.55 8.27 -10.11
CA ASP A 88 -3.22 9.46 -10.90
C ASP A 88 -4.34 9.75 -11.90
N ILE A 89 -4.99 10.87 -11.72
CA ILE A 89 -6.16 11.28 -12.50
C ILE A 89 -5.84 12.55 -13.29
N VAL A 90 -6.15 12.56 -14.57
CA VAL A 90 -6.12 13.76 -15.38
C VAL A 90 -7.55 14.08 -15.84
N LEU A 91 -8.09 15.20 -15.35
CA LEU A 91 -9.34 15.75 -15.82
C LEU A 91 -9.07 16.50 -17.12
N VAL A 92 -9.77 16.16 -18.20
CA VAL A 92 -9.65 16.76 -19.52
C VAL A 92 -10.99 17.38 -19.90
N LEU A 93 -11.06 18.70 -19.80
CA LEU A 93 -12.30 19.45 -19.94
C LEU A 93 -12.37 20.18 -21.29
N ASP A 94 -13.46 19.97 -21.99
CA ASP A 94 -13.79 20.72 -23.21
C ASP A 94 -14.13 22.17 -22.84
N THR A 95 -13.50 23.11 -23.55
CA THR A 95 -13.73 24.54 -23.38
C THR A 95 -14.09 25.21 -24.71
N SER A 96 -14.61 24.42 -25.66
CA SER A 96 -15.15 24.91 -26.91
C SER A 96 -16.40 25.78 -26.68
N SER A 97 -16.78 26.58 -27.66
CA SER A 97 -17.92 27.49 -27.55
C SER A 97 -19.28 26.80 -27.32
N SER A 98 -19.41 25.51 -27.65
CA SER A 98 -20.61 24.71 -27.36
C SER A 98 -20.84 24.52 -25.87
N MET A 99 -19.80 24.61 -25.04
CA MET A 99 -19.89 24.54 -23.59
C MET A 99 -20.59 25.75 -22.94
N LEU A 100 -20.88 26.80 -23.72
CA LEU A 100 -21.77 27.92 -23.30
C LEU A 100 -23.25 27.59 -23.43
N ALA A 101 -23.63 26.43 -23.93
CA ALA A 101 -24.99 26.02 -24.09
C ALA A 101 -25.76 26.06 -22.75
N ASP A 102 -27.03 26.50 -22.78
CA ASP A 102 -27.87 26.76 -21.60
C ASP A 102 -28.80 25.59 -21.23
N ASP A 103 -28.59 24.45 -21.86
CA ASP A 103 -29.31 23.21 -21.52
C ASP A 103 -28.93 22.67 -20.14
N PHE A 104 -27.75 22.99 -19.64
CA PHE A 104 -27.36 22.86 -18.23
C PHE A 104 -27.40 24.24 -17.56
N LYS A 105 -27.74 24.31 -16.28
CA LYS A 105 -27.79 25.60 -15.57
C LYS A 105 -26.49 25.81 -14.75
N PRO A 106 -25.86 27.01 -14.85
CA PRO A 106 -26.17 28.14 -15.74
C PRO A 106 -25.75 27.90 -17.20
N ASN A 107 -24.73 27.07 -17.47
CA ASN A 107 -24.31 26.55 -18.76
C ASN A 107 -23.55 25.23 -18.54
N ARG A 108 -23.19 24.51 -19.63
CA ARG A 108 -22.50 23.22 -19.54
C ARG A 108 -21.16 23.35 -18.82
N LEU A 109 -20.33 24.35 -19.15
CA LEU A 109 -19.01 24.50 -18.55
C LEU A 109 -19.09 24.70 -17.03
N GLU A 110 -19.98 25.56 -16.56
CA GLU A 110 -20.14 25.80 -15.12
C GLU A 110 -20.70 24.56 -14.40
N ALA A 111 -21.63 23.84 -14.99
CA ALA A 111 -22.15 22.59 -14.41
C ALA A 111 -21.04 21.52 -14.29
N VAL A 112 -20.16 21.43 -15.31
CA VAL A 112 -19.00 20.54 -15.31
C VAL A 112 -17.98 20.93 -14.26
N LYS A 113 -17.67 22.24 -14.13
CA LYS A 113 -16.76 22.76 -13.10
C LYS A 113 -17.26 22.44 -11.70
N ASP A 114 -18.55 22.64 -11.45
CA ASP A 114 -19.17 22.33 -10.15
C ASP A 114 -19.07 20.84 -9.83
N ALA A 115 -19.38 19.94 -10.77
CA ALA A 115 -19.29 18.51 -10.57
C ALA A 115 -17.83 18.03 -10.41
N ALA A 116 -16.90 18.60 -11.19
CA ALA A 116 -15.48 18.32 -11.04
C ALA A 116 -14.93 18.79 -9.69
N LYS A 117 -15.38 19.95 -9.20
CA LYS A 117 -15.02 20.46 -7.88
C LYS A 117 -15.48 19.49 -6.77
N GLU A 118 -16.72 19.05 -6.81
CA GLU A 118 -17.28 18.08 -5.85
C GLU A 118 -16.48 16.76 -5.89
N PHE A 119 -16.13 16.29 -7.09
CA PHE A 119 -15.29 15.12 -7.26
C PHE A 119 -13.90 15.29 -6.62
N ILE A 120 -13.23 16.43 -6.82
CA ILE A 120 -11.92 16.73 -6.26
C ILE A 120 -11.98 16.79 -4.73
N GLU A 121 -13.01 17.44 -4.17
CA GLU A 121 -13.19 17.61 -2.72
C GLU A 121 -13.44 16.27 -1.98
N ASN A 122 -14.00 15.29 -2.67
CA ASN A 122 -14.22 13.94 -2.13
C ASN A 122 -13.00 13.00 -2.22
N ARG A 123 -11.89 13.47 -2.79
CA ARG A 123 -10.64 12.70 -2.90
C ARG A 123 -9.72 12.91 -1.70
N ASN A 124 -8.94 11.88 -1.41
CA ASN A 124 -7.95 11.94 -0.34
C ASN A 124 -6.71 11.13 -0.74
N GLY A 125 -5.61 11.83 -1.03
CA GLY A 125 -4.33 11.23 -1.35
C GLY A 125 -4.04 11.03 -2.84
N ASP A 126 -5.05 11.10 -3.73
CA ASP A 126 -4.87 10.96 -5.18
C ASP A 126 -4.21 12.20 -5.80
N ARG A 127 -3.42 12.01 -6.86
CA ARG A 127 -2.88 13.13 -7.62
C ARG A 127 -3.80 13.45 -8.79
N ILE A 128 -4.26 14.69 -8.85
CA ILE A 128 -5.19 15.14 -9.88
C ILE A 128 -4.55 16.27 -10.69
N GLY A 129 -4.57 16.14 -12.01
CA GLY A 129 -4.18 17.20 -12.95
C GLY A 129 -5.38 17.70 -13.75
N LEU A 130 -5.28 18.91 -14.28
CA LEU A 130 -6.32 19.55 -15.07
C LEU A 130 -5.77 19.98 -16.41
N LEU A 131 -6.37 19.46 -17.48
CA LEU A 131 -6.17 19.89 -18.86
C LEU A 131 -7.47 20.51 -19.38
N VAL A 132 -7.33 21.57 -20.14
CA VAL A 132 -8.46 22.16 -20.88
C VAL A 132 -8.14 22.10 -22.37
N PHE A 133 -9.14 21.87 -23.18
CA PHE A 133 -8.94 21.77 -24.62
C PHE A 133 -10.08 22.41 -25.43
N GLY A 134 -9.73 22.85 -26.59
CA GLY A 134 -10.59 23.24 -27.68
C GLY A 134 -9.92 22.75 -28.97
N LYS A 135 -9.51 23.66 -29.85
CA LYS A 135 -8.61 23.37 -30.98
C LYS A 135 -7.23 22.92 -30.51
N ASP A 136 -6.70 23.55 -29.48
CA ASP A 136 -5.44 23.24 -28.82
C ASP A 136 -5.67 22.80 -27.37
N THR A 137 -4.67 22.15 -26.77
CA THR A 137 -4.77 21.67 -25.40
C THR A 137 -3.81 22.45 -24.51
N PHE A 138 -4.30 22.90 -23.35
CA PHE A 138 -3.51 23.63 -22.35
C PHE A 138 -3.53 22.92 -21.01
N ILE A 139 -2.37 22.93 -20.33
CA ILE A 139 -2.24 22.41 -18.98
C ILE A 139 -2.66 23.53 -18.03
N GLN A 140 -3.81 23.38 -17.38
CA GLN A 140 -4.28 24.31 -16.37
C GLN A 140 -3.63 24.04 -15.02
N CYS A 141 -3.52 22.74 -14.65
CA CYS A 141 -2.84 22.29 -13.44
C CYS A 141 -2.08 20.98 -13.70
N PRO A 142 -0.79 20.87 -13.33
CA PRO A 142 -0.09 19.61 -13.33
C PRO A 142 -0.65 18.68 -12.24
N LEU A 143 -0.26 17.37 -12.25
CA LEU A 143 -0.64 16.43 -11.19
C LEU A 143 -0.23 16.96 -9.81
N THR A 144 -1.20 17.13 -8.92
CA THR A 144 -1.02 17.65 -7.56
C THR A 144 -1.94 16.95 -6.56
N ILE A 145 -1.55 16.96 -5.31
CA ILE A 145 -2.39 16.61 -4.15
C ILE A 145 -2.94 17.86 -3.44
N ASP A 146 -2.57 19.06 -3.92
CA ASP A 146 -3.10 20.31 -3.40
C ASP A 146 -4.43 20.64 -4.10
N TYR A 147 -5.50 20.14 -3.52
CA TYR A 147 -6.84 20.31 -4.05
C TYR A 147 -7.35 21.77 -3.95
N SER A 148 -6.76 22.59 -3.07
CA SER A 148 -7.12 23.99 -2.96
C SER A 148 -6.62 24.79 -4.16
N VAL A 149 -5.36 24.56 -4.57
CA VAL A 149 -4.79 25.15 -5.79
C VAL A 149 -5.53 24.65 -7.02
N LEU A 150 -5.79 23.32 -7.10
CA LEU A 150 -6.50 22.74 -8.22
C LEU A 150 -7.93 23.34 -8.38
N ASN A 151 -8.69 23.48 -7.29
CA ASN A 151 -10.02 24.09 -7.32
C ASN A 151 -10.01 25.57 -7.70
N ASN A 152 -8.98 26.32 -7.27
CA ASN A 152 -8.81 27.72 -7.71
C ASN A 152 -8.58 27.79 -9.22
N LEU A 153 -7.65 26.98 -9.74
CA LEU A 153 -7.36 26.93 -11.20
C LEU A 153 -8.56 26.40 -12.01
N LEU A 154 -9.34 25.46 -11.48
CA LEU A 154 -10.58 24.99 -12.09
C LEU A 154 -11.62 26.13 -12.16
N SER A 155 -11.74 26.96 -11.13
CA SER A 155 -12.67 28.08 -11.12
C SER A 155 -12.35 29.14 -12.17
N GLU A 156 -11.07 29.31 -12.52
CA GLU A 156 -10.59 30.25 -13.55
C GLU A 156 -10.81 29.75 -14.99
N VAL A 157 -11.18 28.49 -15.18
CA VAL A 157 -11.44 27.94 -16.52
C VAL A 157 -12.62 28.67 -17.15
N THR A 158 -12.39 29.16 -18.35
CA THR A 158 -13.39 29.84 -19.20
C THR A 158 -13.39 29.23 -20.59
N VAL A 159 -14.45 29.49 -21.35
CA VAL A 159 -14.49 29.11 -22.76
C VAL A 159 -13.38 29.83 -23.54
N MET A 160 -12.73 29.10 -24.44
CA MET A 160 -11.61 29.61 -25.20
C MET A 160 -12.01 30.76 -26.16
N GLU A 161 -11.03 31.63 -26.48
CA GLU A 161 -11.21 32.63 -27.49
C GLU A 161 -11.54 32.01 -28.85
N PRO A 162 -12.30 32.71 -29.73
CA PRO A 162 -12.75 32.17 -31.03
C PRO A 162 -11.66 31.59 -31.92
N LYS A 163 -10.41 32.08 -31.81
CA LYS A 163 -9.27 31.55 -32.59
C LYS A 163 -8.83 30.13 -32.18
N TYR A 164 -9.15 29.72 -30.95
CA TYR A 164 -8.87 28.40 -30.41
C TYR A 164 -10.13 27.52 -30.32
N ASP A 165 -11.25 28.00 -30.88
CA ASP A 165 -12.50 27.25 -30.89
C ASP A 165 -12.42 26.04 -31.82
N GLY A 166 -13.03 24.95 -31.38
CA GLY A 166 -13.00 23.64 -31.99
C GLY A 166 -12.80 22.57 -30.93
N THR A 167 -12.85 21.32 -31.34
CA THR A 167 -12.84 20.15 -30.40
C THR A 167 -11.82 19.15 -30.94
N ALA A 168 -10.60 19.14 -30.36
CA ALA A 168 -9.49 18.26 -30.72
C ALA A 168 -9.29 17.14 -29.71
N ILE A 169 -10.24 16.20 -29.64
CA ILE A 169 -10.28 15.11 -28.66
C ILE A 169 -9.00 14.26 -28.68
N GLY A 170 -8.53 13.87 -29.86
CA GLY A 170 -7.34 13.03 -30.00
C GLY A 170 -6.08 13.69 -29.45
N VAL A 171 -5.92 15.02 -29.68
CA VAL A 171 -4.80 15.81 -29.15
C VAL A 171 -4.91 15.93 -27.62
N ALA A 172 -6.11 16.13 -27.12
CA ALA A 172 -6.39 16.22 -25.67
C ALA A 172 -6.01 14.92 -24.95
N ILE A 173 -6.43 13.75 -25.46
CA ILE A 173 -6.05 12.43 -24.91
C ILE A 173 -4.53 12.25 -24.98
N ALA A 174 -3.88 12.54 -26.10
CA ALA A 174 -2.42 12.39 -26.24
C ALA A 174 -1.65 13.25 -25.22
N ASN A 175 -2.12 14.48 -24.94
CA ASN A 175 -1.55 15.31 -23.89
C ASN A 175 -1.80 14.75 -22.50
N GLY A 176 -2.98 14.19 -22.21
CA GLY A 176 -3.28 13.47 -20.96
C GLY A 176 -2.35 12.28 -20.77
N VAL A 177 -2.18 11.45 -21.78
CA VAL A 177 -1.22 10.33 -21.78
C VAL A 177 0.20 10.81 -21.50
N ASN A 178 0.63 11.90 -22.12
CA ASN A 178 1.97 12.45 -21.90
C ASN A 178 2.21 12.88 -20.44
N ARG A 179 1.15 13.24 -19.69
CA ARG A 179 1.24 13.56 -18.25
C ARG A 179 1.36 12.30 -17.41
N LEU A 180 0.63 11.23 -17.77
CA LEU A 180 0.54 10.01 -16.97
C LEU A 180 1.60 8.95 -17.33
N ARG A 181 2.18 8.96 -18.53
CA ARG A 181 3.12 7.92 -18.99
C ARG A 181 4.36 7.73 -18.14
N LYS A 182 4.78 8.76 -17.39
CA LYS A 182 5.95 8.72 -16.48
C LYS A 182 5.55 8.53 -15.01
N SER A 183 4.27 8.33 -14.75
CA SER A 183 3.78 8.06 -13.41
C SER A 183 4.10 6.63 -13.00
N ASP A 184 4.54 6.47 -11.75
CA ASP A 184 4.77 5.17 -11.11
C ASP A 184 3.51 4.62 -10.43
N SER A 185 2.37 5.34 -10.51
CA SER A 185 1.09 4.87 -9.99
C SER A 185 0.60 3.64 -10.75
N GLU A 186 0.06 2.66 -10.04
CA GLU A 186 -0.54 1.46 -10.65
C GLU A 186 -1.83 1.80 -11.41
N SER A 187 -2.65 2.70 -10.87
CA SER A 187 -3.86 3.17 -11.53
C SER A 187 -3.66 4.57 -12.12
N LYS A 188 -3.86 4.66 -13.43
CA LYS A 188 -3.73 5.88 -14.24
C LYS A 188 -5.00 6.11 -15.04
N VAL A 189 -5.65 7.24 -14.80
CA VAL A 189 -6.98 7.53 -15.32
C VAL A 189 -7.03 8.89 -16.01
N ILE A 190 -7.63 8.92 -17.20
CA ILE A 190 -8.08 10.14 -17.87
C ILE A 190 -9.60 10.18 -17.79
N ILE A 191 -10.16 11.30 -17.33
CA ILE A 191 -11.60 11.58 -17.41
C ILE A 191 -11.78 12.68 -18.45
N LEU A 192 -12.23 12.28 -19.62
CA LEU A 192 -12.49 13.19 -20.74
C LEU A 192 -13.96 13.60 -20.73
N LEU A 193 -14.19 14.90 -20.68
CA LEU A 193 -15.52 15.45 -20.81
C LEU A 193 -15.62 16.34 -22.03
N SER A 194 -16.57 16.02 -22.93
CA SER A 194 -16.83 16.79 -24.15
C SER A 194 -18.32 16.74 -24.51
N ASP A 195 -18.81 17.75 -25.16
CA ASP A 195 -20.17 17.83 -25.69
C ASP A 195 -20.23 17.74 -27.23
N GLY A 196 -19.09 17.63 -27.88
CA GLY A 196 -19.00 17.72 -29.33
C GLY A 196 -18.28 16.55 -30.01
N SER A 197 -18.42 16.53 -31.32
CA SER A 197 -17.64 15.65 -32.18
C SER A 197 -16.24 16.21 -32.42
N ASN A 198 -15.27 15.30 -32.58
CA ASN A 198 -13.91 15.69 -32.97
C ASN A 198 -13.94 16.34 -34.38
N ASN A 199 -13.73 17.65 -34.43
CA ASN A 199 -13.83 18.42 -35.69
C ASN A 199 -12.50 19.04 -36.13
N VAL A 200 -11.49 19.02 -35.27
CA VAL A 200 -10.14 19.55 -35.55
C VAL A 200 -9.09 18.65 -34.87
N GLY A 201 -7.82 18.90 -35.18
CA GLY A 201 -6.70 18.18 -34.54
C GLY A 201 -5.98 17.24 -35.50
N SER A 202 -4.70 17.01 -35.21
CA SER A 202 -3.81 16.19 -36.06
C SER A 202 -3.79 14.70 -35.64
N ILE A 203 -4.41 14.34 -34.52
CA ILE A 203 -4.41 13.00 -33.96
C ILE A 203 -5.85 12.51 -33.94
N ASP A 204 -6.07 11.31 -34.51
CA ASP A 204 -7.34 10.63 -34.45
C ASP A 204 -7.64 10.14 -33.02
N PRO A 205 -8.86 10.37 -32.48
CA PRO A 205 -9.22 10.00 -31.11
C PRO A 205 -8.99 8.52 -30.77
N ILE A 206 -9.34 7.60 -31.66
CA ILE A 206 -9.16 6.15 -31.44
C ILE A 206 -7.67 5.79 -31.45
N SER A 207 -6.88 6.43 -32.29
CA SER A 207 -5.42 6.24 -32.31
C SER A 207 -4.78 6.74 -30.98
N ALA A 208 -5.23 7.87 -30.44
CA ALA A 208 -4.81 8.37 -29.14
C ALA A 208 -5.21 7.41 -28.01
N ALA A 209 -6.42 6.84 -28.06
CA ALA A 209 -6.89 5.84 -27.10
C ALA A 209 -6.03 4.54 -27.14
N LYS A 210 -5.60 4.08 -28.32
CA LYS A 210 -4.68 2.96 -28.45
C LYS A 210 -3.34 3.23 -27.75
N ILE A 211 -2.79 4.45 -27.90
CA ILE A 211 -1.58 4.86 -27.18
C ILE A 211 -1.83 4.87 -25.67
N ALA A 212 -2.98 5.39 -25.19
CA ALA A 212 -3.33 5.35 -23.77
C ALA A 212 -3.30 3.92 -23.22
N LYS A 213 -3.88 2.97 -23.96
CA LYS A 213 -3.89 1.55 -23.61
C LYS A 213 -2.49 0.95 -23.48
N GLU A 214 -1.55 1.29 -24.37
CA GLU A 214 -0.16 0.82 -24.30
C GLU A 214 0.56 1.24 -23.01
N TYR A 215 0.15 2.38 -22.43
CA TYR A 215 0.65 2.85 -21.13
C TYR A 215 -0.21 2.45 -19.95
N ASN A 216 -1.16 1.51 -20.12
CA ASN A 216 -2.13 1.10 -19.10
C ASN A 216 -2.91 2.28 -18.50
N ILE A 217 -3.32 3.24 -19.34
CA ILE A 217 -4.10 4.41 -18.96
C ILE A 217 -5.55 4.18 -19.39
N LYS A 218 -6.48 4.18 -18.43
CA LYS A 218 -7.91 4.12 -18.69
C LYS A 218 -8.44 5.49 -19.08
N VAL A 219 -9.29 5.56 -20.09
CA VAL A 219 -9.91 6.82 -20.54
C VAL A 219 -11.42 6.74 -20.40
N TYR A 220 -11.95 7.22 -19.29
CA TYR A 220 -13.39 7.41 -19.12
C TYR A 220 -13.85 8.60 -19.94
N THR A 221 -14.93 8.43 -20.68
CA THR A 221 -15.47 9.48 -21.53
C THR A 221 -16.87 9.87 -21.07
N ILE A 222 -17.11 11.15 -20.94
CA ILE A 222 -18.40 11.72 -20.52
C ILE A 222 -18.91 12.64 -21.62
N GLY A 223 -20.03 12.27 -22.21
CA GLY A 223 -20.74 13.11 -23.17
C GLY A 223 -21.73 14.03 -22.46
N ALA A 224 -21.45 15.34 -22.44
CA ALA A 224 -22.30 16.31 -21.73
C ALA A 224 -23.28 17.00 -22.70
N GLY A 225 -24.57 16.82 -22.45
CA GLY A 225 -25.63 17.49 -23.23
C GLY A 225 -26.99 16.81 -23.07
N THR A 226 -28.04 17.60 -23.24
CA THR A 226 -29.40 17.10 -23.14
C THR A 226 -29.87 16.39 -24.43
N ASN A 227 -30.98 15.67 -24.36
CA ASN A 227 -31.61 15.05 -25.52
C ASN A 227 -32.38 16.07 -26.38
N GLN A 228 -32.28 17.36 -26.05
CA GLN A 228 -32.89 18.41 -26.89
C GLN A 228 -32.15 18.56 -28.20
N SER A 229 -32.88 18.53 -29.27
CA SER A 229 -32.28 18.58 -30.63
C SER A 229 -31.69 19.95 -30.98
N ILE A 230 -32.03 20.99 -30.27
CA ILE A 230 -31.62 22.38 -30.52
C ILE A 230 -31.34 23.07 -29.19
N THR A 231 -30.14 23.64 -29.04
CA THR A 231 -29.73 24.41 -27.87
C THR A 231 -29.29 25.81 -28.28
N GLN A 232 -29.53 26.80 -27.44
CA GLN A 232 -29.07 28.15 -27.70
C GLN A 232 -27.66 28.35 -27.18
N ILE A 233 -26.77 28.82 -28.08
CA ILE A 233 -25.41 29.20 -27.71
C ILE A 233 -25.30 30.73 -27.81
N PRO A 234 -24.92 31.44 -26.73
CA PRO A 234 -24.72 32.86 -26.75
C PRO A 234 -23.73 33.28 -27.88
N GLY A 235 -24.16 34.21 -28.71
CA GLY A 235 -23.35 34.69 -29.85
C GLY A 235 -23.41 33.87 -31.14
N ARG A 236 -23.91 32.60 -31.10
CA ARG A 236 -24.06 31.73 -32.27
C ARG A 236 -25.51 31.38 -32.63
N GLY A 237 -26.48 31.72 -31.76
CA GLY A 237 -27.89 31.40 -31.95
C GLY A 237 -28.24 29.93 -31.65
N PHE A 238 -29.21 29.39 -32.38
CA PHE A 238 -29.66 28.00 -32.17
C PHE A 238 -28.78 27.03 -32.97
N VAL A 239 -28.19 26.08 -32.25
CA VAL A 239 -27.32 25.06 -32.81
C VAL A 239 -27.91 23.68 -32.52
N ARG A 240 -27.80 22.77 -33.46
CA ARG A 240 -28.19 21.38 -33.26
C ARG A 240 -27.22 20.69 -32.30
N ASN A 241 -27.76 20.04 -31.29
CA ASN A 241 -26.97 19.37 -30.28
C ASN A 241 -26.69 17.94 -30.74
N GLU A 242 -25.52 17.71 -31.33
CA GLU A 242 -25.08 16.39 -31.77
C GLU A 242 -23.81 16.02 -30.99
N ILE A 243 -23.94 14.98 -30.11
CA ILE A 243 -22.81 14.41 -29.43
C ILE A 243 -22.37 13.18 -30.22
N ASP A 244 -21.08 13.09 -30.51
CA ASP A 244 -20.48 11.93 -31.16
C ASP A 244 -20.25 10.80 -30.14
N GLU A 245 -21.36 10.17 -29.73
CA GLU A 245 -21.30 9.07 -28.78
C GLU A 245 -20.53 7.88 -29.32
N GLU A 246 -20.49 7.65 -30.62
CA GLU A 246 -19.80 6.51 -31.23
C GLU A 246 -18.28 6.63 -31.00
N THR A 247 -17.72 7.81 -31.25
CA THR A 247 -16.30 8.07 -30.99
C THR A 247 -15.98 7.99 -29.49
N LEU A 248 -16.81 8.56 -28.61
CA LEU A 248 -16.60 8.54 -27.16
C LEU A 248 -16.67 7.10 -26.59
N LYS A 249 -17.64 6.30 -27.05
CA LYS A 249 -17.74 4.87 -26.69
C LYS A 249 -16.54 4.08 -27.16
N GLY A 250 -16.10 4.31 -28.41
CA GLY A 250 -14.93 3.63 -28.98
C GLY A 250 -13.64 3.93 -28.19
N ILE A 251 -13.43 5.19 -27.74
CA ILE A 251 -12.30 5.55 -26.90
C ILE A 251 -12.33 4.77 -25.57
N ALA A 252 -13.46 4.76 -24.89
CA ALA A 252 -13.63 4.08 -23.62
C ALA A 252 -13.40 2.56 -23.76
N GLU A 253 -14.00 1.91 -24.75
CA GLU A 253 -13.87 0.49 -25.02
C GLU A 253 -12.42 0.08 -25.31
N VAL A 254 -11.70 0.85 -26.14
CA VAL A 254 -10.29 0.58 -26.46
C VAL A 254 -9.41 0.57 -25.21
N THR A 255 -9.70 1.43 -24.24
CA THR A 255 -8.92 1.58 -22.99
C THR A 255 -9.46 0.76 -21.83
N ASN A 256 -10.44 -0.14 -22.05
CA ASN A 256 -11.14 -0.92 -21.02
C ASN A 256 -11.83 -0.05 -19.95
N ALA A 257 -12.28 1.14 -20.33
CA ALA A 257 -13.03 2.05 -19.50
C ALA A 257 -14.51 2.13 -19.92
N LYS A 258 -15.29 3.02 -19.34
CA LYS A 258 -16.70 3.20 -19.65
C LYS A 258 -16.99 4.58 -20.24
N TYR A 259 -17.99 4.61 -21.14
CA TYR A 259 -18.63 5.83 -21.59
C TYR A 259 -19.85 6.13 -20.71
N PHE A 260 -20.05 7.40 -20.40
CA PHE A 260 -21.20 7.91 -19.68
C PHE A 260 -21.89 9.04 -20.45
N ARG A 261 -23.19 9.13 -20.29
CA ARG A 261 -23.98 10.25 -20.81
C ARG A 261 -24.49 11.09 -19.66
N ALA A 262 -24.13 12.37 -19.64
CA ALA A 262 -24.64 13.33 -18.68
C ALA A 262 -25.70 14.21 -19.33
N THR A 263 -26.88 14.28 -18.76
CA THR A 263 -28.02 15.08 -19.23
C THR A 263 -28.34 16.26 -18.31
N ASP A 264 -27.80 16.27 -17.10
CA ASP A 264 -27.98 17.28 -16.08
C ASP A 264 -26.80 17.26 -15.08
N LYS A 265 -26.78 18.23 -14.15
CA LYS A 265 -25.72 18.36 -13.16
C LYS A 265 -25.69 17.17 -12.19
N GLU A 266 -26.84 16.67 -11.79
CA GLU A 266 -26.99 15.55 -10.87
C GLU A 266 -26.40 14.27 -11.47
N SER A 267 -26.63 14.02 -12.75
CA SER A 267 -26.04 12.89 -13.48
C SER A 267 -24.52 13.00 -13.57
N LEU A 268 -23.95 14.19 -13.75
CA LEU A 268 -22.49 14.41 -13.72
C LEU A 268 -21.87 14.00 -12.38
N THR A 269 -22.44 14.45 -11.25
CA THR A 269 -21.97 14.05 -9.91
C THR A 269 -22.08 12.54 -9.71
N GLY A 270 -23.18 11.93 -10.16
CA GLY A 270 -23.37 10.48 -10.10
C GLY A 270 -22.34 9.70 -10.90
N ILE A 271 -21.99 10.18 -12.11
CA ILE A 271 -20.96 9.58 -12.99
C ILE A 271 -19.59 9.64 -12.33
N TYR A 272 -19.21 10.78 -11.76
CA TYR A 272 -17.94 10.89 -11.05
C TYR A 272 -17.86 9.93 -9.86
N SER A 273 -18.95 9.74 -9.11
CA SER A 273 -19.04 8.77 -8.01
C SER A 273 -18.94 7.33 -8.50
N GLU A 274 -19.51 7.00 -9.69
CA GLU A 274 -19.38 5.67 -10.28
C GLU A 274 -17.93 5.38 -10.70
N ILE A 275 -17.26 6.34 -11.34
CA ILE A 275 -15.83 6.22 -11.73
C ILE A 275 -14.98 6.00 -10.47
N ASP A 276 -15.25 6.74 -9.40
CA ASP A 276 -14.55 6.56 -8.12
C ASP A 276 -14.68 5.13 -7.58
N ASN A 277 -15.89 4.59 -7.58
CA ASN A 277 -16.13 3.23 -7.12
C ASN A 277 -15.46 2.17 -8.00
N LEU A 278 -15.42 2.38 -9.32
CA LEU A 278 -14.77 1.44 -10.24
C LEU A 278 -13.25 1.38 -10.02
N GLU A 279 -12.59 2.50 -9.81
CA GLU A 279 -11.15 2.53 -9.60
C GLU A 279 -10.74 2.07 -8.19
N LYS A 280 -11.50 2.45 -7.15
CA LYS A 280 -11.24 2.00 -5.76
C LYS A 280 -11.47 0.51 -5.54
N SER A 281 -12.33 -0.14 -6.31
CA SER A 281 -12.59 -1.58 -6.19
C SER A 281 -11.45 -2.46 -6.71
N GLU A 282 -10.55 -1.92 -7.52
CA GLU A 282 -9.37 -2.61 -8.04
C GLU A 282 -8.14 -2.52 -7.11
N ILE A 283 -8.22 -1.69 -6.06
CA ILE A 283 -7.11 -1.50 -5.10
C ILE A 283 -7.06 -2.68 -4.14
N THR A 284 -6.13 -3.58 -4.34
CA THR A 284 -5.81 -4.66 -3.41
C THR A 284 -4.92 -4.09 -2.29
N VAL A 285 -5.46 -4.02 -1.07
CA VAL A 285 -4.68 -3.64 0.10
C VAL A 285 -3.72 -4.78 0.44
N SER A 286 -2.46 -4.67 0.06
CA SER A 286 -1.41 -5.62 0.46
C SER A 286 -0.92 -5.29 1.87
N TYR A 287 -1.20 -6.19 2.81
CA TYR A 287 -0.68 -6.09 4.18
C TYR A 287 0.73 -6.67 4.22
N PHE A 288 1.74 -5.85 4.40
CA PHE A 288 3.08 -6.30 4.74
C PHE A 288 3.22 -6.38 6.27
N SER A 289 3.32 -7.58 6.80
CA SER A 289 3.68 -7.77 8.21
C SER A 289 5.20 -7.88 8.32
N SER A 290 5.85 -6.90 8.93
CA SER A 290 7.25 -7.00 9.30
C SER A 290 7.38 -7.75 10.64
N TYR A 291 8.29 -8.72 10.68
CA TYR A 291 8.55 -9.50 11.89
C TYR A 291 9.92 -9.16 12.44
N GLN A 292 9.97 -8.66 13.67
CA GLN A 292 11.23 -8.48 14.38
C GLN A 292 11.59 -9.77 15.12
N GLU A 293 12.69 -10.40 14.74
CA GLU A 293 13.17 -11.61 15.36
C GLU A 293 14.01 -11.30 16.62
N ILE A 294 13.63 -11.90 17.74
CA ILE A 294 14.31 -11.69 19.03
C ILE A 294 15.09 -12.93 19.51
N TYR A 295 15.22 -13.96 18.67
CA TYR A 295 15.89 -15.21 19.01
C TYR A 295 17.36 -15.04 19.43
N ILE A 296 18.05 -14.03 18.87
CA ILE A 296 19.46 -13.74 19.16
C ILE A 296 19.68 -13.49 20.65
N TRP A 297 18.77 -12.79 21.32
CA TRP A 297 18.86 -12.52 22.75
C TRP A 297 18.78 -13.80 23.58
N PHE A 298 17.92 -14.73 23.22
CA PHE A 298 17.77 -16.01 23.92
C PHE A 298 18.97 -16.93 23.67
N LEU A 299 19.49 -16.99 22.45
CA LEU A 299 20.67 -17.77 22.12
C LEU A 299 21.93 -17.20 22.80
N SER A 300 22.16 -15.88 22.76
CA SER A 300 23.31 -15.26 23.42
C SER A 300 23.27 -15.44 24.92
N LEU A 301 22.09 -15.31 25.56
CA LEU A 301 21.91 -15.57 26.99
C LEU A 301 22.21 -17.04 27.31
N GLY A 302 21.67 -17.96 26.54
CA GLY A 302 21.92 -19.40 26.73
C GLY A 302 23.39 -19.76 26.62
N PHE A 303 24.08 -19.24 25.59
CA PHE A 303 25.53 -19.45 25.41
C PHE A 303 26.34 -18.83 26.55
N PHE A 304 26.01 -17.62 26.99
CA PHE A 304 26.67 -16.97 28.11
C PHE A 304 26.54 -17.78 29.41
N LEU A 305 25.34 -18.30 29.69
CA LEU A 305 25.08 -19.12 30.85
C LEU A 305 25.84 -20.47 30.78
N LEU A 306 26.00 -21.08 29.59
CA LEU A 306 26.80 -22.29 29.42
C LEU A 306 28.27 -22.02 29.73
N ILE A 307 28.84 -20.90 29.28
CA ILE A 307 30.22 -20.53 29.60
C ILE A 307 30.41 -20.37 31.10
N ILE A 308 29.50 -19.65 31.76
CA ILE A 308 29.54 -19.46 33.23
C ILE A 308 29.43 -20.83 33.92
N HIS A 309 28.51 -21.69 33.50
CA HIS A 309 28.37 -23.04 34.04
C HIS A 309 29.68 -23.83 33.97
N GLU A 310 30.35 -23.82 32.81
CA GLU A 310 31.58 -24.61 32.63
C GLU A 310 32.73 -24.03 33.44
N ILE A 311 32.84 -22.71 33.57
CA ILE A 311 33.81 -22.06 34.44
C ILE A 311 33.58 -22.43 35.90
N LEU A 312 32.34 -22.30 36.39
CA LEU A 312 31.97 -22.63 37.79
C LEU A 312 32.21 -24.11 38.09
N ARG A 313 31.81 -24.99 37.15
CA ARG A 313 32.01 -26.44 37.26
C ARG A 313 33.50 -26.77 37.34
N SER A 314 34.32 -26.24 36.40
CA SER A 314 35.75 -26.47 36.37
C SER A 314 36.46 -25.98 37.65
N TYR A 315 36.09 -24.77 38.11
CA TYR A 315 36.63 -24.17 39.33
C TYR A 315 36.28 -24.99 40.58
N TYR A 316 34.99 -25.45 40.69
CA TYR A 316 34.52 -26.22 41.81
C TYR A 316 35.15 -27.60 41.86
N PHE A 317 35.24 -28.32 40.73
CA PHE A 317 35.82 -29.67 40.69
C PHE A 317 37.34 -29.64 40.83
N ARG A 318 38.05 -28.64 40.29
CA ARG A 318 39.48 -28.48 40.53
C ARG A 318 39.78 -28.32 42.03
N ARG A 319 39.05 -27.53 42.76
CA ARG A 319 39.25 -27.40 44.20
C ARG A 319 39.02 -28.69 44.94
N VAL A 320 38.05 -29.49 44.55
CA VAL A 320 37.82 -30.82 45.15
C VAL A 320 39.00 -31.75 44.93
N ILE A 321 39.55 -31.80 43.73
CA ILE A 321 40.70 -32.64 43.35
C ILE A 321 41.98 -32.20 44.12
N TRP A 322 42.23 -30.89 44.19
CA TRP A 322 43.37 -30.38 44.95
C TRP A 322 43.28 -30.63 46.47
N SER A 323 42.12 -30.65 47.01
CA SER A 323 41.90 -30.96 48.43
C SER A 323 42.01 -32.45 48.75
N LEU A 324 42.07 -33.32 47.74
CA LEU A 324 42.26 -34.77 47.88
C LEU A 324 43.73 -35.18 47.79
N ASN A 325 44.59 -34.29 47.24
CA ASN A 325 46.05 -34.51 47.06
C ASN A 325 46.92 -33.95 48.22
N ILE A 326 46.31 -33.48 49.30
CA ILE A 326 46.95 -33.09 50.56
C ILE A 326 46.42 -34.01 51.68
#